data_cf56f43701d11c8da1e06b4bf85a1ff8
#
_entry.id   cf56f43701d11c8da1e06b4bf85a1ff8
#
_cell.length_a   1.000
_cell.length_b   1.000
_cell.length_c   1.000
_cell.angle_alpha   90.00
_cell.angle_beta   90.00
_cell.angle_gamma   90.00
#
_symmetry.space_group_name_H-M   'P 1'
#
loop_
_entity.id
_entity.type
_entity.pdbx_description
1 polymer ?
#
loop_
_entity_poly.entity_id
_entity_poly.type
_entity_poly.pdbx_seq_one_letter_code
_entity_poly.pdbx_strand_id
1 'polypeptide(L)'
;MKRYRIRSKETRLLPKRNRRLHLPHREATRGWTPEQVLGAPRRGLKVVYATATRPCAALEAAARDADLLCMDATYADDADLPKAELYGHATCRETGALAAAANVRRLWLTHYSAAVTDPAPGLAAARTAYPAAVAGYDGLTEELEFDREP
;
A
#
# COMPACT_ATOMS: atom_id res chain seq x y z
N MET A 1 5.68 -11.75 -14.23
CA MET A 1 5.74 -10.52 -13.42
C MET A 1 4.33 -9.98 -13.32
N LYS A 2 3.75 -10.04 -12.13
CA LYS A 2 2.35 -9.66 -11.90
C LYS A 2 2.25 -8.14 -11.84
N ARG A 3 1.33 -7.55 -12.61
CA ARG A 3 1.11 -6.09 -12.63
C ARG A 3 -0.18 -5.76 -11.90
N TYR A 4 -0.08 -4.95 -10.87
CA TYR A 4 -1.24 -4.38 -10.18
C TYR A 4 -1.45 -2.95 -10.67
N ARG A 5 -2.69 -2.59 -10.95
CA ARG A 5 -3.05 -1.24 -11.35
C ARG A 5 -3.76 -0.55 -10.20
N ILE A 6 -3.19 0.55 -9.74
CA ILE A 6 -3.79 1.43 -8.75
C ILE A 6 -4.31 2.66 -9.49
N ARG A 7 -5.58 2.98 -9.29
CA ARG A 7 -6.19 4.21 -9.83
C ARG A 7 -6.56 5.13 -8.68
N SER A 8 -6.22 6.41 -8.83
CA SER A 8 -6.70 7.48 -7.97
C SER A 8 -7.57 8.41 -8.82
N LYS A 9 -8.77 8.71 -8.34
CA LYS A 9 -9.72 9.61 -9.03
C LYS A 9 -9.24 11.05 -9.11
N GLU A 10 -8.29 11.44 -8.27
CA GLU A 10 -7.83 12.81 -8.18
C GLU A 10 -6.32 12.97 -8.36
N THR A 11 -5.80 12.50 -9.48
CA THR A 11 -4.39 12.76 -9.83
C THR A 11 -4.11 14.21 -10.24
N ARG A 12 -5.13 15.06 -10.36
CA ARG A 12 -4.98 16.42 -10.90
C ARG A 12 -4.66 17.52 -9.88
N LEU A 13 -4.83 17.27 -8.59
CA LEU A 13 -4.76 18.34 -7.59
C LEU A 13 -3.95 17.90 -6.35
N LEU A 14 -2.72 17.49 -6.56
CA LEU A 14 -1.84 17.25 -5.44
C LEU A 14 -0.90 18.41 -5.24
N PRO A 15 -1.01 19.16 -4.17
CA PRO A 15 0.11 19.90 -3.65
C PRO A 15 1.11 18.89 -3.07
N LYS A 16 1.95 18.33 -3.91
CA LYS A 16 3.16 17.70 -3.39
C LYS A 16 4.02 18.81 -2.83
N ARG A 17 4.47 18.61 -1.63
CA ARG A 17 5.38 19.49 -0.90
C ARG A 17 6.64 19.91 -1.68
N ASN A 18 6.88 19.37 -2.90
CA ASN A 18 8.03 19.67 -3.76
C ASN A 18 7.73 19.59 -5.26
N ARG A 19 6.49 19.59 -5.71
CA ARG A 19 6.25 19.86 -7.12
C ARG A 19 6.16 21.36 -7.30
N ARG A 20 7.17 21.94 -7.93
CA ARG A 20 6.99 23.20 -8.65
C ARG A 20 5.79 22.99 -9.55
N LEU A 21 4.69 23.70 -9.26
CA LEU A 21 3.61 23.84 -10.21
C LEU A 21 4.25 24.30 -11.50
N HIS A 22 4.20 23.48 -12.55
CA HIS A 22 4.49 23.93 -13.88
C HIS A 22 3.31 24.81 -14.29
N LEU A 23 3.26 26.00 -13.74
CA LEU A 23 2.37 27.03 -14.20
C LEU A 23 2.90 27.48 -15.56
N PRO A 24 2.06 27.46 -16.61
CA PRO A 24 2.45 28.03 -17.88
C PRO A 24 2.72 29.52 -17.64
N HIS A 25 3.94 29.92 -17.84
CA HIS A 25 4.48 31.26 -17.76
C HIS A 25 4.48 31.99 -16.40
N ARG A 26 5.66 32.50 -16.05
CA ARG A 26 5.92 33.39 -14.91
C ARG A 26 5.00 34.62 -14.85
N GLU A 27 4.37 34.99 -15.95
CA GLU A 27 3.47 36.13 -16.05
C GLU A 27 2.06 35.87 -15.49
N ALA A 28 1.57 34.61 -15.58
CA ALA A 28 0.23 34.27 -15.07
C ALA A 28 0.14 34.22 -13.55
N THR A 29 1.26 34.21 -12.83
CA THR A 29 1.31 34.18 -11.35
C THR A 29 1.63 35.52 -10.74
N ARG A 30 1.74 36.59 -11.53
CA ARG A 30 1.95 37.95 -10.99
C ARG A 30 0.74 38.35 -10.15
N GLY A 31 0.93 38.36 -8.85
CA GLY A 31 -0.09 38.80 -7.89
C GLY A 31 -0.78 37.69 -7.09
N TRP A 32 -0.51 36.40 -7.36
CA TRP A 32 -1.06 35.31 -6.57
C TRP A 32 0.01 34.71 -5.65
N THR A 33 -0.31 34.60 -4.36
CA THR A 33 0.52 33.87 -3.40
C THR A 33 0.08 32.38 -3.37
N PRO A 34 0.96 31.46 -2.95
CA PRO A 34 0.59 30.05 -2.76
C PRO A 34 -0.65 29.88 -1.89
N GLU A 35 -0.80 30.70 -0.86
CA GLU A 35 -1.89 30.64 0.10
C GLU A 35 -3.24 31.02 -0.54
N GLN A 36 -3.24 31.86 -1.59
CA GLN A 36 -4.45 32.27 -2.30
C GLN A 36 -4.95 31.19 -3.28
N VAL A 37 -4.06 30.30 -3.72
CA VAL A 37 -4.37 29.27 -4.77
C VAL A 37 -4.30 27.85 -4.26
N LEU A 38 -3.74 27.62 -3.09
CA LEU A 38 -3.69 26.32 -2.44
C LEU A 38 -4.79 26.24 -1.40
N GLY A 39 -5.50 25.13 -1.37
CA GLY A 39 -6.40 24.81 -0.25
C GLY A 39 -5.61 24.49 1.03
N ALA A 40 -6.34 24.21 2.09
CA ALA A 40 -5.76 23.79 3.36
C ALA A 40 -4.81 22.56 3.15
N PRO A 41 -3.74 22.45 3.96
CA PRO A 41 -2.91 21.27 3.93
C PRO A 41 -3.74 20.02 4.24
N ARG A 42 -3.68 19.01 3.37
CA ARG A 42 -4.37 17.73 3.59
C ARG A 42 -3.40 16.56 3.53
N ARG A 43 -3.76 15.48 4.19
CA ARG A 43 -3.05 14.21 4.07
C ARG A 43 -3.11 13.71 2.62
N GLY A 44 -1.96 13.35 2.06
CA GLY A 44 -1.89 12.67 0.76
C GLY A 44 -2.25 11.19 0.89
N LEU A 45 -2.46 10.52 -0.25
CA LEU A 45 -2.57 9.07 -0.30
C LEU A 45 -1.19 8.42 -0.10
N LYS A 46 -1.15 7.37 0.71
CA LYS A 46 0.05 6.60 1.02
C LYS A 46 -0.13 5.16 0.55
N VAL A 47 0.67 4.75 -0.41
CA VAL A 47 0.74 3.38 -0.89
C VAL A 47 2.12 2.83 -0.58
N VAL A 48 2.15 1.66 0.04
CA VAL A 48 3.38 0.93 0.35
C VAL A 48 3.37 -0.37 -0.45
N TYR A 49 4.45 -0.61 -1.18
CA TYR A 49 4.68 -1.86 -1.91
C TYR A 49 5.96 -2.49 -1.39
N ALA A 50 5.82 -3.64 -0.75
CA ALA A 50 6.90 -4.34 -0.06
C ALA A 50 6.87 -5.83 -0.42
N THR A 51 7.69 -6.20 -1.40
CA THR A 51 7.81 -7.59 -1.87
C THR A 51 9.23 -8.10 -1.73
N ALA A 52 9.35 -9.43 -1.66
CA ALA A 52 10.59 -10.12 -1.35
C ALA A 52 11.19 -9.64 -0.03
N THR A 53 10.37 -9.58 1.04
CA THR A 53 10.81 -9.07 2.33
C THR A 53 10.11 -9.74 3.51
N ARG A 54 10.83 -9.80 4.63
CA ARG A 54 10.24 -10.17 5.91
C ARG A 54 9.60 -8.98 6.62
N PRO A 55 8.60 -9.23 7.49
CA PRO A 55 8.15 -8.23 8.45
C PRO A 55 9.32 -7.71 9.29
N CYS A 56 9.42 -6.40 9.44
CA CYS A 56 10.40 -5.76 10.30
C CYS A 56 9.88 -4.40 10.79
N ALA A 57 10.49 -3.88 11.85
CA ALA A 57 10.07 -2.60 12.44
C ALA A 57 10.14 -1.44 11.46
N ALA A 58 11.12 -1.41 10.56
CA ALA A 58 11.24 -0.37 9.54
C ALA A 58 10.08 -0.42 8.54
N LEU A 59 9.66 -1.62 8.12
CA LEU A 59 8.53 -1.81 7.22
C LEU A 59 7.22 -1.44 7.91
N GLU A 60 7.02 -1.86 9.17
CA GLU A 60 5.85 -1.46 9.95
C GLU A 60 5.75 0.06 10.08
N ALA A 61 6.85 0.72 10.43
CA ALA A 61 6.89 2.19 10.49
C ALA A 61 6.60 2.84 9.11
N ALA A 62 7.13 2.28 8.03
CA ALA A 62 6.86 2.74 6.68
C ALA A 62 5.39 2.52 6.28
N ALA A 63 4.77 1.43 6.71
CA ALA A 63 3.39 1.09 6.40
C ALA A 63 2.36 1.80 7.29
N ARG A 64 2.78 2.42 8.39
CA ARG A 64 1.87 3.05 9.35
C ARG A 64 0.87 3.98 8.67
N ASP A 65 -0.43 3.73 8.92
CA ASP A 65 -1.56 4.48 8.36
C ASP A 65 -1.58 4.56 6.83
N ALA A 66 -1.02 3.56 6.13
CA ALA A 66 -1.08 3.52 4.68
C ALA A 66 -2.51 3.28 4.18
N ASP A 67 -2.86 3.91 3.06
CA ASP A 67 -4.15 3.71 2.41
C ASP A 67 -4.21 2.34 1.72
N LEU A 68 -3.04 1.85 1.26
CA LEU A 68 -2.87 0.51 0.72
C LEU A 68 -1.46 -0.01 1.01
N LEU A 69 -1.41 -1.20 1.58
CA LEU A 69 -0.19 -2.01 1.67
C LEU A 69 -0.31 -3.20 0.72
N CYS A 70 0.61 -3.31 -0.23
CA CYS A 70 0.82 -4.52 -1.02
C CYS A 70 2.07 -5.19 -0.49
N MET A 71 1.93 -6.37 0.11
CA MET A 71 3.06 -6.99 0.83
C MET A 71 3.26 -8.45 0.43
N ASP A 72 4.51 -8.88 0.62
CA ASP A 72 4.94 -10.27 0.50
C ASP A 72 4.04 -11.22 1.29
N ALA A 73 3.62 -12.28 0.64
CA ALA A 73 2.83 -13.37 1.20
C ALA A 73 3.24 -14.67 0.49
N THR A 74 4.56 -14.87 0.39
CA THR A 74 5.16 -15.96 -0.39
C THR A 74 4.67 -17.32 0.08
N TYR A 75 4.49 -17.50 1.39
CA TYR A 75 4.09 -18.76 1.99
C TYR A 75 2.67 -18.69 2.55
N ALA A 76 1.82 -19.59 2.05
CA ALA A 76 0.42 -19.67 2.49
C ALA A 76 0.27 -20.37 3.86
N ASP A 77 1.15 -21.33 4.15
CA ASP A 77 1.11 -22.15 5.36
C ASP A 77 2.11 -21.64 6.41
N ASP A 78 1.66 -21.56 7.66
CA ASP A 78 2.51 -21.20 8.80
C ASP A 78 3.59 -22.25 9.08
N ALA A 79 3.41 -23.50 8.67
CA ALA A 79 4.43 -24.54 8.72
C ALA A 79 5.69 -24.19 7.87
N ASP A 80 5.53 -23.30 6.90
CA ASP A 80 6.64 -22.80 6.08
C ASP A 80 7.37 -21.60 6.70
N LEU A 81 7.04 -21.18 7.93
CA LEU A 81 7.72 -20.09 8.63
C LEU A 81 9.26 -20.25 8.64
N PRO A 82 9.83 -21.44 8.92
CA PRO A 82 11.29 -21.58 8.87
C PRO A 82 11.88 -21.31 7.48
N LYS A 83 11.15 -21.62 6.40
CA LYS A 83 11.56 -21.28 5.04
C LYS A 83 11.43 -19.78 4.77
N ALA A 84 10.34 -19.17 5.24
CA ALA A 84 10.14 -17.74 5.13
C ALA A 84 11.30 -16.98 5.79
N GLU A 85 11.73 -17.42 6.95
CA GLU A 85 12.89 -16.86 7.67
C GLU A 85 14.20 -17.07 6.91
N LEU A 86 14.43 -18.27 6.43
CA LEU A 86 15.67 -18.61 5.70
C LEU A 86 15.83 -17.83 4.40
N TYR A 87 14.75 -17.66 3.67
CA TYR A 87 14.77 -17.03 2.34
C TYR A 87 14.38 -15.55 2.33
N GLY A 88 14.09 -14.97 3.48
CA GLY A 88 13.80 -13.54 3.58
C GLY A 88 12.40 -13.14 3.08
N HIS A 89 11.41 -14.05 3.20
CA HIS A 89 10.03 -13.85 2.81
C HIS A 89 9.07 -13.86 4.00
N ALA A 90 7.78 -13.64 3.75
CA ALA A 90 6.74 -13.67 4.76
C ALA A 90 5.74 -14.79 4.54
N THR A 91 5.14 -15.27 5.65
CA THR A 91 3.89 -16.02 5.59
C THR A 91 2.71 -15.06 5.48
N CYS A 92 1.58 -15.54 4.95
CA CYS A 92 0.36 -14.75 4.87
C CYS A 92 -0.08 -14.22 6.24
N ARG A 93 0.06 -15.04 7.30
CA ARG A 93 -0.28 -14.64 8.67
C ARG A 93 0.60 -13.50 9.17
N GLU A 94 1.92 -13.58 8.96
CA GLU A 94 2.85 -12.52 9.36
C GLU A 94 2.50 -11.19 8.66
N THR A 95 2.16 -11.26 7.39
CA THR A 95 1.74 -10.09 6.59
C THR A 95 0.45 -9.47 7.12
N GLY A 96 -0.54 -10.30 7.49
CA GLY A 96 -1.75 -9.84 8.14
C GLY A 96 -1.48 -9.18 9.50
N ALA A 97 -0.60 -9.77 10.30
CA ALA A 97 -0.21 -9.21 11.60
C ALA A 97 0.49 -7.85 11.48
N LEU A 98 1.43 -7.71 10.53
CA LEU A 98 2.10 -6.42 10.27
C LEU A 98 1.09 -5.36 9.79
N ALA A 99 0.16 -5.72 8.92
CA ALA A 99 -0.85 -4.79 8.42
C ALA A 99 -1.76 -4.28 9.56
N ALA A 100 -2.13 -5.16 10.49
CA ALA A 100 -2.90 -4.79 11.67
C ALA A 100 -2.10 -3.86 12.60
N ALA A 101 -0.84 -4.20 12.89
CA ALA A 101 0.04 -3.39 13.74
C ALA A 101 0.31 -2.00 13.14
N ALA A 102 0.44 -1.92 11.81
CA ALA A 102 0.67 -0.68 11.08
C ALA A 102 -0.62 0.13 10.84
N ASN A 103 -1.79 -0.34 11.27
CA ASN A 103 -3.08 0.33 11.07
C ASN A 103 -3.32 0.73 9.60
N VAL A 104 -3.03 -0.17 8.64
CA VAL A 104 -3.26 0.12 7.23
C VAL A 104 -4.77 0.06 6.92
N ARG A 105 -5.22 0.81 5.92
CA ARG A 105 -6.64 0.82 5.53
C ARG A 105 -7.01 -0.35 4.63
N ARG A 106 -6.08 -0.82 3.79
CA ARG A 106 -6.26 -1.94 2.87
C ARG A 106 -4.98 -2.76 2.79
N LEU A 107 -5.13 -4.08 2.71
CA LEU A 107 -4.02 -5.02 2.54
C LEU A 107 -4.26 -5.89 1.32
N TRP A 108 -3.30 -5.92 0.42
CA TRP A 108 -3.19 -6.91 -0.65
C TRP A 108 -2.02 -7.84 -0.38
N LEU A 109 -2.33 -9.13 -0.27
CA LEU A 109 -1.32 -10.18 -0.25
C LEU A 109 -0.80 -10.38 -1.68
N THR A 110 0.51 -10.45 -1.85
CA THR A 110 1.13 -10.60 -3.18
C THR A 110 2.39 -11.42 -3.10
N HIS A 111 3.07 -11.60 -4.23
CA HIS A 111 4.37 -12.30 -4.28
C HIS A 111 4.28 -13.76 -3.80
N TYR A 112 3.19 -14.45 -4.14
CA TYR A 112 3.03 -15.86 -3.79
C TYR A 112 4.11 -16.73 -4.43
N SER A 113 4.58 -17.74 -3.69
CA SER A 113 5.41 -18.82 -4.26
C SER A 113 4.68 -19.49 -5.43
N ALA A 114 5.43 -19.91 -6.44
CA ALA A 114 4.87 -20.70 -7.53
C ALA A 114 4.24 -22.03 -7.08
N ALA A 115 4.58 -22.49 -5.88
CA ALA A 115 3.99 -23.68 -5.25
C ALA A 115 2.60 -23.42 -4.66
N VAL A 116 2.21 -22.16 -4.46
CA VAL A 116 0.86 -21.80 -3.97
C VAL A 116 -0.10 -21.81 -5.14
N THR A 117 -0.82 -22.92 -5.29
CA THR A 117 -1.84 -23.10 -6.34
C THR A 117 -3.19 -22.50 -5.94
N ASP A 118 -3.48 -22.44 -4.63
CA ASP A 118 -4.67 -21.84 -4.05
C ASP A 118 -4.26 -20.87 -2.94
N PRO A 119 -4.55 -19.57 -3.03
CA PRO A 119 -4.24 -18.61 -1.99
C PRO A 119 -5.24 -18.59 -0.84
N ALA A 120 -6.37 -19.32 -0.92
CA ALA A 120 -7.45 -19.24 0.06
C ALA A 120 -7.02 -19.62 1.50
N PRO A 121 -6.24 -20.68 1.74
CA PRO A 121 -5.75 -21.01 3.09
C PRO A 121 -4.88 -19.88 3.67
N GLY A 122 -3.95 -19.34 2.88
CA GLY A 122 -3.11 -18.23 3.29
C GLY A 122 -3.91 -16.95 3.55
N LEU A 123 -4.91 -16.67 2.73
CA LEU A 123 -5.83 -15.55 2.94
C LEU A 123 -6.59 -15.71 4.27
N ALA A 124 -7.06 -16.91 4.57
CA ALA A 124 -7.72 -17.20 5.85
C ALA A 124 -6.76 -16.97 7.04
N ALA A 125 -5.49 -17.39 6.91
CA ALA A 125 -4.47 -17.16 7.92
C ALA A 125 -4.20 -15.65 8.13
N ALA A 126 -4.05 -14.86 7.07
CA ALA A 126 -3.89 -13.41 7.18
C ALA A 126 -5.10 -12.74 7.84
N ARG A 127 -6.30 -13.19 7.52
CA ARG A 127 -7.56 -12.63 8.04
C ARG A 127 -7.78 -12.86 9.52
N THR A 128 -7.03 -13.74 10.15
CA THR A 128 -7.07 -13.89 11.62
C THR A 128 -6.62 -12.62 12.34
N ALA A 129 -5.68 -11.85 11.76
CA ALA A 129 -5.18 -10.61 12.31
C ALA A 129 -5.72 -9.38 11.56
N TYR A 130 -5.95 -9.51 10.25
CA TYR A 130 -6.45 -8.43 9.41
C TYR A 130 -7.65 -8.91 8.56
N PRO A 131 -8.88 -8.82 9.08
CA PRO A 131 -10.08 -9.42 8.45
C PRO A 131 -10.36 -8.94 7.02
N ALA A 132 -9.95 -7.71 6.68
CA ALA A 132 -10.15 -7.11 5.35
C ALA A 132 -9.02 -7.44 4.35
N ALA A 133 -8.14 -8.41 4.65
CA ALA A 133 -7.10 -8.83 3.72
C ALA A 133 -7.69 -9.35 2.40
N VAL A 134 -7.06 -8.99 1.29
CA VAL A 134 -7.42 -9.40 -0.07
C VAL A 134 -6.27 -10.17 -0.69
N ALA A 135 -6.57 -11.31 -1.30
CA ALA A 135 -5.60 -12.03 -2.12
C ALA A 135 -5.42 -11.27 -3.44
N GLY A 136 -4.21 -10.75 -3.66
CA GLY A 136 -3.86 -10.06 -4.90
C GLY A 136 -3.80 -11.02 -6.07
N TYR A 137 -4.27 -10.58 -7.23
CA TYR A 137 -4.20 -11.31 -8.50
C TYR A 137 -3.91 -10.35 -9.66
N ASP A 138 -3.50 -10.90 -10.80
CA ASP A 138 -3.19 -10.10 -11.99
C ASP A 138 -4.43 -9.37 -12.50
N GLY A 139 -4.36 -8.05 -12.59
CA GLY A 139 -5.46 -7.20 -13.00
C GLY A 139 -6.34 -6.67 -11.86
N LEU A 140 -6.08 -7.04 -10.60
CA LEU A 140 -6.75 -6.42 -9.47
C LEU A 140 -6.54 -4.89 -9.50
N THR A 141 -7.61 -4.15 -9.35
CA THR A 141 -7.58 -2.69 -9.31
C THR A 141 -8.36 -2.18 -8.11
N GLU A 142 -7.87 -1.11 -7.51
CA GLU A 142 -8.51 -0.41 -6.39
C GLU A 142 -8.48 1.08 -6.65
N GLU A 143 -9.56 1.77 -6.34
CA GLU A 143 -9.60 3.22 -6.33
C GLU A 143 -9.35 3.73 -4.90
N LEU A 144 -8.32 4.57 -4.77
CA LEU A 144 -8.00 5.25 -3.52
C LEU A 144 -8.48 6.69 -3.63
N GLU A 145 -9.34 7.10 -2.70
CA GLU A 145 -9.85 8.45 -2.62
C GLU A 145 -9.24 9.17 -1.41
N PHE A 146 -9.08 10.48 -1.54
CA PHE A 146 -8.74 11.32 -0.40
C PHE A 146 -9.91 11.33 0.57
N ASP A 147 -9.60 11.40 1.86
CA ASP A 147 -10.61 11.70 2.86
C ASP A 147 -11.25 13.02 2.47
N ARG A 148 -12.58 13.04 2.32
CA ARG A 148 -13.31 14.28 2.14
C ARG A 148 -13.23 15.05 3.44
N GLU A 149 -12.78 16.29 3.37
CA GLU A 149 -12.92 17.18 4.51
C GLU A 149 -14.42 17.31 4.85
N PRO A 150 -14.77 17.30 6.15
CA PRO A 150 -16.16 17.49 6.56
C PRO A 150 -16.69 18.85 6.19
#